data_8eb7ebe263ca04fac659f08d7f05db3f
#
_entry.id   8eb7ebe263ca04fac659f08d7f05db3f
#
_cell.length_a   1.000
_cell.length_b   1.000
_cell.length_c   1.000
_cell.angle_alpha   90.00
_cell.angle_beta   90.00
_cell.angle_gamma   90.00
#
_symmetry.space_group_name_H-M   'P 1'
#
loop_
_entity.id
_entity.type
_entity.pdbx_description
1 polymer ?
#
loop_
_entity_poly.entity_id
_entity_poly.type
_entity_poly.pdbx_seq_one_letter_code
_entity_poly.pdbx_strand_id
1 'polypeptide(L)'
;ASSAASDVYKRQLSNYMEEIKKGLENLKLNKLPEIICEPGRAIVAESGSTIVKVVLRKKQNLYINDGTYGSLFDAGVPNFIFPTKLITNGRIQSKKLTSFSFFGPTCDSLDYMKGPFLLPNNIKEGDYIELGQLGAYSLTFRTNFNGFYSNEIFEVNDKPIMSLQEEQNEKIDSLVA
;
A
#
# COMPACT_ATOMS: atom_id res chain seq x y z
N ALA A 1 14.90 -0.22 7.76
CA ALA A 1 13.76 0.71 7.76
C ALA A 1 12.69 0.18 6.81
N SER A 2 12.03 -0.83 7.25
CA SER A 2 10.99 -1.47 6.45
C SER A 2 9.64 -1.18 7.07
N SER A 3 8.62 -1.22 6.28
CA SER A 3 7.22 -1.21 6.69
C SER A 3 6.63 0.13 7.11
N ALA A 4 7.14 1.23 6.58
CA ALA A 4 6.65 2.55 6.98
C ALA A 4 5.14 2.75 6.72
N ALA A 5 4.54 2.09 5.74
CA ALA A 5 3.13 2.29 5.46
C ALA A 5 2.21 1.57 6.46
N SER A 6 2.51 0.34 6.86
CA SER A 6 1.67 -0.40 7.83
C SER A 6 1.88 0.02 9.28
N ASP A 7 3.08 0.52 9.64
CA ASP A 7 3.37 0.99 10.99
C ASP A 7 2.85 2.41 11.28
N VAL A 8 2.71 3.24 10.26
CA VAL A 8 2.22 4.62 10.41
C VAL A 8 0.80 4.65 11.00
N TYR A 9 -0.04 3.69 10.66
CA TYR A 9 -1.44 3.69 11.11
C TYR A 9 -1.66 3.08 12.50
N LYS A 10 -0.72 2.29 13.01
CA LYS A 10 -0.79 1.73 14.37
C LYS A 10 -0.23 2.65 15.45
N ARG A 11 0.55 3.65 15.06
CA ARG A 11 1.11 4.62 16.01
C ARG A 11 0.24 5.87 16.00
N GLN A 12 -0.40 6.13 17.11
CA GLN A 12 -1.15 7.38 17.30
C GLN A 12 -0.24 8.57 17.00
N LEU A 13 -0.74 9.58 16.32
CA LEU A 13 0.00 10.83 16.01
C LEU A 13 0.67 11.44 17.25
N SER A 14 0.09 11.24 18.43
CA SER A 14 0.66 11.61 19.71
C SER A 14 2.09 11.10 19.91
N ASN A 15 2.37 9.85 19.55
CA ASN A 15 3.71 9.26 19.74
C ASN A 15 4.77 9.98 18.87
N TYR A 16 4.40 10.37 17.65
CA TYR A 16 5.29 11.17 16.80
C TYR A 16 5.53 12.56 17.38
N MET A 17 4.48 13.21 17.89
CA MET A 17 4.60 14.51 18.52
C MET A 17 5.44 14.47 19.79
N GLU A 18 5.34 13.41 20.58
CA GLU A 18 6.20 13.20 21.76
C GLU A 18 7.68 13.06 21.38
N GLU A 19 8.00 12.29 20.33
CA GLU A 19 9.39 12.13 19.88
C GLU A 19 9.95 13.45 19.31
N ILE A 20 9.16 14.21 18.56
CA ILE A 20 9.53 15.54 18.09
C ILE A 20 9.83 16.47 19.29
N LYS A 21 8.96 16.47 20.30
CA LYS A 21 9.14 17.28 21.50
C LYS A 21 10.41 16.90 22.27
N LYS A 22 10.67 15.61 22.48
CA LYS A 22 11.91 15.13 23.10
C LYS A 22 13.15 15.54 22.27
N GLY A 23 13.07 15.45 20.94
CA GLY A 23 14.15 15.90 20.05
C GLY A 23 14.47 17.39 20.24
N LEU A 24 13.45 18.22 20.34
CA LEU A 24 13.59 19.67 20.58
C LEU A 24 14.20 20.00 21.96
N GLU A 25 13.74 19.31 23.00
CA GLU A 25 14.30 19.45 24.36
C GLU A 25 15.79 19.11 24.40
N ASN A 26 16.21 18.07 23.64
CA ASN A 26 17.61 17.66 23.54
C ASN A 26 18.51 18.70 22.84
N LEU A 27 17.96 19.58 22.03
CA LEU A 27 18.73 20.63 21.37
C LEU A 27 19.22 21.72 22.32
N LYS A 28 18.73 21.77 23.56
CA LYS A 28 19.11 22.74 24.61
C LYS A 28 19.19 24.20 24.12
N LEU A 29 18.21 24.57 23.29
CA LEU A 29 18.14 25.94 22.75
C LEU A 29 17.70 26.93 23.82
N ASN A 30 18.30 28.10 23.86
CA ASN A 30 17.89 29.19 24.77
C ASN A 30 16.47 29.69 24.47
N LYS A 31 15.99 29.55 23.25
CA LYS A 31 14.64 29.88 22.81
C LYS A 31 14.22 28.83 21.78
N LEU A 32 13.07 28.21 22.00
CA LEU A 32 12.49 27.30 21.03
C LEU A 32 12.06 28.06 19.78
N PRO A 33 12.39 27.56 18.58
CA PRO A 33 11.88 28.10 17.33
C PRO A 33 10.39 27.83 17.19
N GLU A 34 9.74 28.57 16.31
CA GLU A 34 8.42 28.19 15.80
C GLU A 34 8.56 26.88 15.02
N ILE A 35 7.65 25.93 15.28
CA ILE A 35 7.67 24.62 14.65
C ILE A 35 6.49 24.53 13.70
N ILE A 36 6.80 24.29 12.43
CA ILE A 36 5.81 24.12 11.37
C ILE A 36 5.92 22.67 10.85
N CYS A 37 4.79 21.98 10.73
CA CYS A 37 4.71 20.65 10.16
C CYS A 37 3.89 20.69 8.87
N GLU A 38 4.34 19.95 7.87
CA GLU A 38 3.65 19.81 6.58
C GLU A 38 3.32 18.33 6.32
N PRO A 39 2.39 17.73 7.09
CA PRO A 39 2.04 16.32 6.94
C PRO A 39 1.31 16.09 5.61
N GLY A 40 1.87 15.22 4.76
CA GLY A 40 1.30 14.83 3.49
C GLY A 40 0.60 13.46 3.58
N ARG A 41 1.37 12.38 3.40
CA ARG A 41 0.87 10.99 3.39
C ARG A 41 0.02 10.65 4.63
N ALA A 42 0.42 11.11 5.79
CA ALA A 42 -0.30 10.82 7.04
C ALA A 42 -1.76 11.32 7.04
N ILE A 43 -2.10 12.30 6.20
CA ILE A 43 -3.46 12.83 6.08
C ILE A 43 -4.24 12.16 4.95
N VAL A 44 -3.58 11.89 3.81
CA VAL A 44 -4.32 11.54 2.58
C VAL A 44 -4.11 10.09 2.12
N ALA A 45 -3.26 9.30 2.76
CA ALA A 45 -2.97 7.94 2.29
C ALA A 45 -4.24 7.08 2.16
N GLU A 46 -5.16 7.18 3.11
CA GLU A 46 -6.40 6.40 3.13
C GLU A 46 -7.40 6.80 2.04
N SER A 47 -7.24 7.97 1.43
CA SER A 47 -8.19 8.50 0.47
C SER A 47 -8.12 7.83 -0.90
N GLY A 48 -7.19 6.91 -1.12
CA GLY A 48 -7.04 6.26 -2.42
C GLY A 48 -6.55 4.83 -2.36
N SER A 49 -7.03 4.04 -3.30
CA SER A 49 -6.53 2.70 -3.61
C SER A 49 -6.34 2.55 -5.13
N THR A 50 -5.54 1.58 -5.52
CA THR A 50 -5.37 1.20 -6.92
C THR A 50 -5.86 -0.24 -7.10
N ILE A 51 -6.64 -0.47 -8.15
CA ILE A 51 -7.06 -1.80 -8.55
C ILE A 51 -6.24 -2.23 -9.77
N VAL A 52 -5.52 -3.32 -9.63
CA VAL A 52 -4.71 -3.91 -10.69
C VAL A 52 -5.24 -5.29 -11.09
N LYS A 53 -5.06 -5.65 -12.35
CA LYS A 53 -5.43 -6.97 -12.88
C LYS A 53 -4.21 -7.88 -12.89
N VAL A 54 -4.37 -9.12 -12.45
CA VAL A 54 -3.38 -10.17 -12.62
C VAL A 54 -3.41 -10.66 -14.07
N VAL A 55 -2.35 -10.38 -14.80
CA VAL A 55 -2.20 -10.77 -16.22
C VAL A 55 -1.61 -12.17 -16.34
N LEU A 56 -0.63 -12.50 -15.47
CA LEU A 56 0.05 -13.78 -15.46
C LEU A 56 0.50 -14.11 -14.03
N ARG A 57 0.47 -15.41 -13.69
CA ARG A 57 1.04 -15.92 -12.44
C ARG A 57 2.13 -16.94 -12.71
N LYS A 58 3.33 -16.74 -12.14
CA LYS A 58 4.43 -17.70 -12.11
C LYS A 58 4.87 -17.96 -10.66
N LYS A 59 4.38 -19.03 -10.07
CA LYS A 59 4.64 -19.37 -8.64
C LYS A 59 4.17 -18.22 -7.72
N GLN A 60 5.09 -17.56 -7.01
CA GLN A 60 4.86 -16.40 -6.14
C GLN A 60 5.05 -15.04 -6.86
N ASN A 61 5.22 -15.04 -8.16
CA ASN A 61 5.34 -13.82 -8.95
C ASN A 61 4.03 -13.56 -9.69
N LEU A 62 3.46 -12.37 -9.50
CA LEU A 62 2.28 -11.90 -10.23
C LEU A 62 2.71 -10.79 -11.19
N TYR A 63 2.33 -10.93 -12.44
CA TYR A 63 2.48 -9.89 -13.45
C TYR A 63 1.17 -9.13 -13.51
N ILE A 64 1.22 -7.84 -13.32
CA ILE A 64 0.06 -6.97 -13.20
C ILE A 64 0.09 -5.85 -14.24
N ASN A 65 -1.06 -5.23 -14.50
CA ASN A 65 -1.21 -4.21 -15.54
C ASN A 65 -0.84 -2.79 -15.08
N ASP A 66 -0.29 -2.63 -13.89
CA ASP A 66 0.27 -1.38 -13.37
C ASP A 66 1.58 -1.68 -12.64
N GLY A 67 2.38 -0.68 -12.29
CA GLY A 67 3.67 -0.94 -11.69
C GLY A 67 4.37 0.32 -11.18
N THR A 68 5.70 0.21 -11.07
CA THR A 68 6.59 1.25 -10.56
C THR A 68 6.48 2.56 -11.36
N TYR A 69 6.28 2.48 -12.66
CA TYR A 69 6.10 3.63 -13.54
C TYR A 69 4.66 4.16 -13.57
N GLY A 70 3.74 3.42 -13.01
CA GLY A 70 2.35 3.78 -12.83
C GLY A 70 2.07 4.29 -11.42
N SER A 71 1.00 3.77 -10.80
CA SER A 71 0.58 4.22 -9.48
C SER A 71 1.37 3.58 -8.32
N LEU A 72 2.27 2.63 -8.58
CA LEU A 72 2.95 1.83 -7.57
C LEU A 72 4.45 2.20 -7.41
N PHE A 73 4.82 3.45 -7.71
CA PHE A 73 6.21 3.94 -7.59
C PHE A 73 6.82 3.61 -6.22
N ASP A 74 6.09 3.89 -5.14
CA ASP A 74 6.58 3.67 -3.77
C ASP A 74 6.73 2.18 -3.42
N ALA A 75 6.00 1.30 -4.07
CA ALA A 75 6.16 -0.15 -3.90
C ALA A 75 7.40 -0.68 -4.64
N GLY A 76 7.79 -0.05 -5.74
CA GLY A 76 8.96 -0.43 -6.54
C GLY A 76 10.25 0.16 -6.01
N VAL A 77 10.39 1.49 -5.97
CA VAL A 77 11.66 2.14 -5.66
C VAL A 77 11.94 2.19 -4.15
N PRO A 78 11.09 2.77 -3.28
CA PRO A 78 11.31 2.72 -1.84
C PRO A 78 10.99 1.35 -1.20
N ASN A 79 10.42 0.42 -1.95
CA ASN A 79 9.98 -0.90 -1.47
C ASN A 79 8.94 -0.82 -0.33
N PHE A 80 7.98 0.10 -0.42
CA PHE A 80 6.89 0.15 0.54
C PHE A 80 5.93 -1.03 0.31
N ILE A 81 5.45 -1.60 1.42
CA ILE A 81 4.49 -2.69 1.40
C ILE A 81 3.12 -2.09 1.69
N PHE A 82 2.25 -2.12 0.70
CA PHE A 82 0.89 -1.65 0.81
C PHE A 82 -0.05 -2.80 1.20
N PRO A 83 -1.13 -2.51 1.96
CA PRO A 83 -2.16 -3.50 2.22
C PRO A 83 -2.83 -3.92 0.91
N THR A 84 -3.06 -5.23 0.76
CA THR A 84 -3.63 -5.80 -0.45
C THR A 84 -4.87 -6.62 -0.16
N LYS A 85 -5.84 -6.57 -1.07
CA LYS A 85 -7.08 -7.34 -1.01
C LYS A 85 -7.35 -7.98 -2.37
N LEU A 86 -7.60 -9.28 -2.37
CA LEU A 86 -8.00 -10.00 -3.57
C LEU A 86 -9.46 -9.72 -3.90
N ILE A 87 -9.73 -9.34 -5.14
CA ILE A 87 -11.07 -9.20 -5.71
C ILE A 87 -11.28 -10.33 -6.71
N THR A 88 -12.28 -11.17 -6.45
CA THR A 88 -12.65 -12.29 -7.33
C THR A 88 -14.11 -12.13 -7.77
N ASN A 89 -14.41 -12.60 -8.96
CA ASN A 89 -15.78 -12.62 -9.45
C ASN A 89 -16.56 -13.81 -8.86
N GLY A 90 -16.97 -13.68 -7.59
CA GLY A 90 -17.77 -14.68 -6.87
C GLY A 90 -17.06 -15.97 -6.47
N ARG A 91 -15.76 -16.13 -6.79
CA ARG A 91 -14.99 -17.32 -6.40
C ARG A 91 -14.60 -17.27 -4.92
N ILE A 92 -14.73 -18.41 -4.22
CA ILE A 92 -14.30 -18.54 -2.82
C ILE A 92 -12.78 -18.34 -2.73
N GLN A 93 -12.36 -17.44 -1.88
CA GLN A 93 -10.96 -17.18 -1.61
C GLN A 93 -10.40 -18.19 -0.60
N SER A 94 -9.14 -18.57 -0.80
CA SER A 94 -8.43 -19.41 0.15
C SER A 94 -8.13 -18.63 1.45
N LYS A 95 -8.32 -19.29 2.58
CA LYS A 95 -7.87 -18.74 3.88
C LYS A 95 -6.36 -18.75 4.05
N LYS A 96 -5.64 -19.57 3.27
CA LYS A 96 -4.17 -19.63 3.29
C LYS A 96 -3.62 -18.46 2.50
N LEU A 97 -2.91 -17.56 3.18
CA LEU A 97 -2.18 -16.48 2.56
C LEU A 97 -0.79 -16.95 2.11
N THR A 98 -0.33 -16.35 1.02
CA THR A 98 1.01 -16.56 0.46
C THR A 98 1.61 -15.19 0.14
N SER A 99 2.89 -15.06 0.36
CA SER A 99 3.66 -13.88 -0.03
C SER A 99 3.90 -13.87 -1.53
N PHE A 100 3.61 -12.75 -2.18
CA PHE A 100 3.83 -12.52 -3.60
C PHE A 100 4.73 -11.31 -3.82
N SER A 101 5.43 -11.33 -4.96
CA SER A 101 6.08 -10.18 -5.57
C SER A 101 5.33 -9.80 -6.85
N PHE A 102 5.36 -8.54 -7.23
CA PHE A 102 4.70 -8.06 -8.44
C PHE A 102 5.71 -7.60 -9.48
N PHE A 103 5.39 -7.85 -10.73
CA PHE A 103 6.04 -7.30 -11.91
C PHE A 103 5.04 -6.42 -12.65
N GLY A 104 5.42 -5.19 -12.92
CA GLY A 104 4.64 -4.27 -13.72
C GLY A 104 4.69 -4.61 -15.22
N PRO A 105 3.99 -3.82 -16.04
CA PRO A 105 3.82 -4.12 -17.46
C PRO A 105 5.00 -3.69 -18.34
N THR A 106 5.94 -2.90 -17.82
CA THR A 106 7.03 -2.36 -18.64
C THR A 106 8.17 -3.36 -18.83
N CYS A 107 9.05 -3.10 -19.78
CA CYS A 107 10.24 -3.93 -20.02
C CYS A 107 11.41 -3.60 -19.10
N ASP A 108 11.29 -2.61 -18.23
CA ASP A 108 12.35 -2.21 -17.33
C ASP A 108 12.42 -3.12 -16.10
N SER A 109 13.62 -3.51 -15.72
CA SER A 109 13.88 -4.33 -14.53
C SER A 109 13.52 -3.63 -13.21
N LEU A 110 13.42 -2.31 -13.19
CA LEU A 110 12.94 -1.53 -12.04
C LEU A 110 11.42 -1.65 -11.84
N ASP A 111 10.69 -2.19 -12.83
CA ASP A 111 9.26 -2.41 -12.72
C ASP A 111 8.94 -3.69 -11.94
N TYR A 112 9.60 -3.83 -10.80
CA TYR A 112 9.53 -4.94 -9.89
C TYR A 112 9.28 -4.46 -8.46
N MET A 113 8.21 -4.95 -7.86
CA MET A 113 7.79 -4.66 -6.50
C MET A 113 7.97 -5.93 -5.65
N LYS A 114 9.01 -5.92 -4.83
CA LYS A 114 9.47 -7.10 -4.08
C LYS A 114 8.42 -7.62 -3.10
N GLY A 115 7.63 -6.76 -2.48
CA GLY A 115 6.73 -7.10 -1.39
C GLY A 115 7.47 -7.42 -0.08
N PRO A 116 6.89 -8.25 0.80
CA PRO A 116 5.86 -9.29 0.55
C PRO A 116 4.43 -8.75 0.48
N PHE A 117 3.70 -9.07 -0.57
CA PHE A 117 2.28 -8.81 -0.66
C PHE A 117 1.50 -10.07 -0.29
N LEU A 118 0.74 -10.02 0.80
CA LEU A 118 0.03 -11.18 1.33
C LEU A 118 -1.35 -11.32 0.68
N LEU A 119 -1.53 -12.37 -0.10
CA LEU A 119 -2.77 -12.64 -0.83
C LEU A 119 -3.18 -14.12 -0.69
N PRO A 120 -4.47 -14.44 -0.85
CA PRO A 120 -4.93 -15.81 -0.90
C PRO A 120 -4.15 -16.64 -1.93
N ASN A 121 -3.68 -17.83 -1.52
CA ASN A 121 -2.82 -18.66 -2.37
C ASN A 121 -3.48 -19.15 -3.67
N ASN A 122 -4.82 -19.07 -3.76
CA ASN A 122 -5.58 -19.44 -4.94
C ASN A 122 -5.83 -18.28 -5.91
N ILE A 123 -5.14 -17.15 -5.75
CA ILE A 123 -5.14 -16.07 -6.75
C ILE A 123 -4.68 -16.59 -8.10
N LYS A 124 -5.29 -16.14 -9.17
CA LYS A 124 -4.99 -16.58 -10.55
C LYS A 124 -5.10 -15.44 -11.56
N GLU A 125 -4.68 -15.72 -12.75
CA GLU A 125 -4.85 -14.84 -13.91
C GLU A 125 -6.31 -14.43 -14.09
N GLY A 126 -6.53 -13.16 -14.38
CA GLY A 126 -7.84 -12.54 -14.51
C GLY A 126 -8.44 -12.04 -13.21
N ASP A 127 -7.90 -12.40 -12.04
CA ASP A 127 -8.29 -11.80 -10.76
C ASP A 127 -7.80 -10.34 -10.67
N TYR A 128 -8.39 -9.58 -9.75
CA TYR A 128 -7.98 -8.22 -9.46
C TYR A 128 -7.43 -8.12 -8.04
N ILE A 129 -6.53 -7.19 -7.83
CA ILE A 129 -5.96 -6.87 -6.52
C ILE A 129 -6.22 -5.39 -6.26
N GLU A 130 -6.80 -5.08 -5.14
CA GLU A 130 -6.84 -3.74 -4.60
C GLU A 130 -5.62 -3.53 -3.69
N LEU A 131 -4.87 -2.46 -3.94
CA LEU A 131 -3.81 -1.97 -3.07
C LEU A 131 -4.29 -0.69 -2.42
N GLY A 132 -4.41 -0.68 -1.09
CA GLY A 132 -4.85 0.46 -0.31
C GLY A 132 -3.72 1.42 0.05
N GLN A 133 -4.05 2.53 0.70
CA GLN A 133 -3.11 3.52 1.22
C GLN A 133 -2.31 4.26 0.12
N LEU A 134 -2.91 4.43 -1.05
CA LEU A 134 -2.32 5.07 -2.22
C LEU A 134 -2.88 6.47 -2.50
N GLY A 135 -3.48 7.14 -1.51
CA GLY A 135 -3.94 8.54 -1.62
C GLY A 135 -2.81 9.57 -1.74
N ALA A 136 -1.56 9.18 -1.49
CA ALA A 136 -0.39 10.04 -1.67
C ALA A 136 0.63 9.41 -2.61
N TYR A 137 1.23 10.22 -3.47
CA TYR A 137 2.36 9.88 -4.36
C TYR A 137 2.08 8.77 -5.40
N SER A 138 0.87 8.29 -5.52
CA SER A 138 0.48 7.32 -6.55
C SER A 138 0.20 8.02 -7.88
N LEU A 139 -0.81 8.88 -7.90
CA LEU A 139 -1.21 9.60 -9.12
C LEU A 139 -0.17 10.60 -9.60
N THR A 140 0.54 11.26 -8.67
CA THR A 140 1.50 12.32 -8.97
C THR A 140 2.82 11.83 -9.54
N PHE A 141 3.19 10.58 -9.27
CA PHE A 141 4.43 9.98 -9.79
C PHE A 141 4.21 9.12 -11.04
N ARG A 142 2.97 8.95 -11.48
CA ARG A 142 2.69 8.21 -12.71
C ARG A 142 3.37 8.84 -13.92
N THR A 143 3.88 7.98 -14.78
CA THR A 143 4.47 8.36 -16.05
C THR A 143 3.69 7.72 -17.21
N ASN A 144 3.94 8.17 -18.42
CA ASN A 144 3.43 7.53 -19.63
C ASN A 144 4.49 6.61 -20.27
N PHE A 145 5.39 6.06 -19.47
CA PHE A 145 6.45 5.20 -19.97
C PHE A 145 5.88 3.93 -20.61
N ASN A 146 6.35 3.58 -21.80
CA ASN A 146 5.87 2.47 -22.64
C ASN A 146 4.37 2.51 -22.99
N GLY A 147 3.68 3.62 -22.74
CA GLY A 147 2.26 3.77 -23.06
C GLY A 147 1.31 3.11 -22.04
N PHE A 148 1.83 2.58 -20.93
CA PHE A 148 1.01 2.03 -19.85
C PHE A 148 0.54 3.14 -18.92
N TYR A 149 -0.65 3.66 -19.23
CA TYR A 149 -1.23 4.77 -18.49
C TYR A 149 -2.76 4.67 -18.48
N SER A 150 -3.37 4.84 -17.33
CA SER A 150 -4.84 4.95 -17.19
C SER A 150 -5.22 6.20 -16.42
N ASN A 151 -6.26 6.87 -16.87
CA ASN A 151 -6.88 8.01 -16.20
C ASN A 151 -8.21 7.66 -15.54
N GLU A 152 -8.55 6.38 -15.48
CA GLU A 152 -9.81 5.95 -14.87
C GLU A 152 -9.72 6.12 -13.35
N ILE A 153 -10.58 7.01 -12.84
CA ILE A 153 -10.70 7.30 -11.40
C ILE A 153 -12.18 7.20 -11.05
N PHE A 154 -12.48 6.47 -10.00
CA PHE A 154 -13.84 6.27 -9.51
C PHE A 154 -13.92 6.72 -8.06
N GLU A 155 -14.97 7.44 -7.71
CA GLU A 155 -15.33 7.73 -6.34
C GLU A 155 -16.07 6.54 -5.74
N VAL A 156 -15.65 6.10 -4.55
CA VAL A 156 -16.24 4.99 -3.83
C VAL A 156 -16.53 5.40 -2.38
N ASN A 157 -17.50 4.74 -1.75
CA ASN A 157 -17.87 4.96 -0.35
C ASN A 157 -17.43 3.81 0.56
N ASP A 158 -16.51 2.98 0.09
CA ASP A 158 -15.98 1.85 0.85
C ASP A 158 -15.02 2.32 1.94
N LYS A 159 -14.90 1.52 2.99
CA LYS A 159 -13.87 1.76 3.99
C LYS A 159 -12.48 1.49 3.39
N PRO A 160 -11.48 2.34 3.70
CA PRO A 160 -10.12 2.13 3.23
C PRO A 160 -9.54 0.81 3.76
N ILE A 161 -8.69 0.17 2.96
CA ILE A 161 -7.95 -1.00 3.42
C ILE A 161 -6.81 -0.52 4.32
N MET A 162 -6.86 -0.87 5.61
CA MET A 162 -5.84 -0.48 6.59
C MET A 162 -4.74 -1.54 6.71
N SER A 163 -5.11 -2.79 6.94
CA SER A 163 -4.19 -3.93 6.95
C SER A 163 -4.94 -5.24 6.83
N LEU A 164 -4.29 -6.29 6.32
CA LEU A 164 -4.85 -7.64 6.31
C LEU A 164 -5.04 -8.22 7.72
N GLN A 165 -4.27 -7.78 8.71
CA GLN A 165 -4.34 -8.26 10.09
C GLN A 165 -5.60 -7.77 10.82
N GLU A 166 -6.12 -6.60 10.48
CA GLU A 166 -7.32 -6.05 11.12
C GLU A 166 -8.58 -6.80 10.71
N GLU A 167 -8.75 -7.13 9.43
CA GLU A 167 -9.89 -7.95 8.96
C GLU A 167 -9.85 -9.39 9.52
N GLN A 168 -8.66 -9.92 9.82
CA GLN A 168 -8.52 -11.25 10.42
C GLN A 168 -8.81 -11.23 11.92
N ASN A 169 -8.41 -10.19 12.62
CA ASN A 169 -8.70 -10.03 14.05
C ASN A 169 -10.19 -9.78 14.29
N GLU A 170 -10.85 -8.93 13.50
CA GLU A 170 -12.31 -8.72 13.58
C GLU A 170 -13.10 -10.01 13.34
N LYS A 171 -12.63 -10.89 12.43
CA LYS A 171 -13.26 -12.20 12.18
C LYS A 171 -12.97 -13.22 13.28
N ILE A 172 -11.79 -13.19 13.89
CA ILE A 172 -11.45 -14.07 15.02
C ILE A 172 -12.25 -13.64 16.25
N ASP A 173 -12.34 -12.35 16.53
CA ASP A 173 -13.11 -11.82 17.66
C ASP A 173 -14.63 -12.08 17.49
N SER A 174 -15.15 -12.06 16.27
CA SER A 174 -16.55 -12.43 15.97
C SER A 174 -16.85 -13.93 16.03
N LEU A 175 -15.83 -14.79 16.04
CA LEU A 175 -15.97 -16.25 16.17
C LEU A 175 -15.74 -16.73 17.61
N VAL A 176 -15.24 -15.87 18.49
CA VAL A 176 -14.97 -16.18 19.91
C VAL A 176 -16.01 -15.52 20.84
N ALA A 177 -16.84 -14.61 20.32
CA ALA A 177 -17.98 -14.00 21.00
C ALA A 177 -19.28 -14.76 20.70
#